data_7abfee21741d9c8cfda508f32193d856
#
_entry.id   7abfee21741d9c8cfda508f32193d856
#
_cell.length_a   1.000
_cell.length_b   1.000
_cell.length_c   1.000
_cell.angle_alpha   90.00
_cell.angle_beta   90.00
_cell.angle_gamma   90.00
#
_symmetry.space_group_name_H-M   'P 1'
#
loop_
_entity.id
_entity.type
_entity.pdbx_description
1 polymer ?
#
loop_
_entity_poly.entity_id
_entity_poly.type
_entity_poly.pdbx_seq_one_letter_code
_entity_poly.pdbx_strand_id
1 'polypeptide(L)'
;MSHFIVVGAGSAGSVVTRRLIDAGHQVTLIEAGGSDVNPAIQDVGRLGELWLSKDDWGYFTTPQAGAADRKLHWPRGKVLGGSHSLNATIWVRGAHGDYDRWEREGAQGWSWADVAPVFKRIEKTSVGDDELRGRDGLLDITVDGYRHNPVFEAMHEAAVAAGVPANPDYNGESIEGVGWEQLTVRDGERRSSYRAYVDPIKDHENLTIRTGVWVTKLLLDGDRVTGIEAEIDGATEQFTADEVILSAGALDTPRILLLSGIGPRDHLTEVGIDVQHELPGVGENLQDHVLAPVIAQTTTRDIPERDVNEPVSQMHHFTTFREGADVPDTQPIYFDVPMVSEFQEPIPNAITLHAGLVRPTSRGTFRLASNDPHDVALLDPQILSTDEDITSLVNSVKQCREIAAQTPLAEGWGAVEVYPGPEVQTDEEIAAYARKNCVTYHHQVGTCRMGSDDLAVVDPTSLKVRGLEGVRVIDASVMPSVTSGNTNAPSVMIGERGADFILGN
;
A
#
# COMPACT_ATOMS: atom_id res chain seq x y z
N MET A 1 -8.67 31.90 6.43
CA MET A 1 -9.49 30.68 6.50
C MET A 1 -9.90 30.34 5.09
N SER A 2 -9.48 29.19 4.58
CA SER A 2 -9.85 28.69 3.25
C SER A 2 -10.71 27.45 3.41
N HIS A 3 -11.52 27.14 2.39
CA HIS A 3 -12.31 25.91 2.34
C HIS A 3 -11.63 24.89 1.40
N PHE A 4 -11.37 23.70 1.92
CA PHE A 4 -10.79 22.59 1.19
C PHE A 4 -11.78 21.43 1.03
N ILE A 5 -11.80 20.82 -0.14
CA ILE A 5 -12.42 19.50 -0.34
C ILE A 5 -11.30 18.47 -0.36
N VAL A 6 -11.33 17.50 0.54
CA VAL A 6 -10.42 16.33 0.53
C VAL A 6 -11.19 15.12 0.02
N VAL A 7 -10.77 14.57 -1.11
CA VAL A 7 -11.40 13.42 -1.76
C VAL A 7 -10.67 12.14 -1.36
N GLY A 8 -11.33 11.30 -0.57
CA GLY A 8 -10.82 10.05 0.00
C GLY A 8 -10.41 10.21 1.47
N ALA A 9 -11.07 9.45 2.34
CA ALA A 9 -10.78 9.39 3.78
C ALA A 9 -9.77 8.27 4.14
N GLY A 10 -8.88 7.94 3.21
CA GLY A 10 -7.82 6.95 3.37
C GLY A 10 -6.63 7.45 4.20
N SER A 11 -5.48 6.77 4.06
CA SER A 11 -4.26 7.03 4.84
C SER A 11 -3.81 8.49 4.76
N ALA A 12 -3.62 9.03 3.56
CA ALA A 12 -3.15 10.41 3.38
C ALA A 12 -4.25 11.45 3.62
N GLY A 13 -5.46 11.23 3.06
CA GLY A 13 -6.56 12.21 3.17
C GLY A 13 -7.02 12.46 4.61
N SER A 14 -6.99 11.43 5.48
CA SER A 14 -7.27 11.59 6.90
C SER A 14 -6.24 12.49 7.60
N VAL A 15 -4.96 12.33 7.26
CA VAL A 15 -3.87 13.17 7.79
C VAL A 15 -4.03 14.61 7.35
N VAL A 16 -4.20 14.85 6.05
CA VAL A 16 -4.39 16.20 5.49
C VAL A 16 -5.59 16.89 6.13
N THR A 17 -6.71 16.18 6.26
CA THR A 17 -7.92 16.69 6.93
C THR A 17 -7.61 17.18 8.34
N ARG A 18 -6.95 16.36 9.16
CA ARG A 18 -6.60 16.72 10.52
C ARG A 18 -5.71 17.96 10.58
N ARG A 19 -4.65 17.98 9.78
CA ARG A 19 -3.68 19.07 9.76
C ARG A 19 -4.31 20.41 9.35
N LEU A 20 -5.23 20.39 8.37
CA LEU A 20 -5.96 21.58 7.93
C LEU A 20 -6.96 22.10 8.98
N ILE A 21 -7.67 21.19 9.66
CA ILE A 21 -8.56 21.56 10.77
C ILE A 21 -7.78 22.17 11.92
N ASP A 22 -6.66 21.55 12.34
CA ASP A 22 -5.80 22.08 13.41
C ASP A 22 -5.22 23.46 13.06
N ALA A 23 -5.06 23.79 11.78
CA ALA A 23 -4.63 25.10 11.28
C ALA A 23 -5.79 26.11 11.13
N GLY A 24 -7.02 25.73 11.50
CA GLY A 24 -8.20 26.61 11.48
C GLY A 24 -8.85 26.79 10.11
N HIS A 25 -8.61 25.90 9.17
CA HIS A 25 -9.29 25.89 7.87
C HIS A 25 -10.62 25.12 7.93
N GLN A 26 -11.48 25.32 6.93
CA GLN A 26 -12.70 24.56 6.74
C GLN A 26 -12.43 23.39 5.81
N VAL A 27 -12.88 22.18 6.16
CA VAL A 27 -12.66 20.97 5.36
C VAL A 27 -13.97 20.20 5.14
N THR A 28 -14.23 19.87 3.88
CA THR A 28 -15.22 18.86 3.50
C THR A 28 -14.46 17.59 3.10
N LEU A 29 -14.50 16.55 3.96
CA LEU A 29 -13.92 15.25 3.71
C LEU A 29 -14.96 14.36 3.03
N ILE A 30 -14.62 13.84 1.86
CA ILE A 30 -15.50 13.02 1.01
C ILE A 30 -14.95 11.59 0.93
N GLU A 31 -15.83 10.61 1.15
CA GLU A 31 -15.54 9.19 1.04
C GLU A 31 -16.63 8.49 0.22
N ALA A 32 -16.21 7.67 -0.75
CA ALA A 32 -17.12 6.91 -1.60
C ALA A 32 -17.82 5.78 -0.86
N GLY A 33 -17.15 5.19 0.11
CA GLY A 33 -17.69 4.13 0.96
C GLY A 33 -18.49 4.63 2.15
N GLY A 34 -18.84 3.68 3.03
CA GLY A 34 -19.55 3.94 4.27
C GLY A 34 -18.62 4.18 5.47
N SER A 35 -19.22 4.18 6.66
CA SER A 35 -18.50 4.22 7.93
C SER A 35 -17.84 2.87 8.26
N ASP A 36 -16.75 2.91 9.04
CA ASP A 36 -15.93 1.78 9.45
C ASP A 36 -16.52 0.96 10.62
N VAL A 37 -17.82 0.74 10.59
CA VAL A 37 -18.57 0.03 11.65
C VAL A 37 -18.59 -1.48 11.49
N ASN A 38 -18.07 -2.03 10.38
CA ASN A 38 -17.93 -3.47 10.20
C ASN A 38 -16.97 -4.04 11.26
N PRO A 39 -17.39 -4.97 12.13
CA PRO A 39 -16.53 -5.49 13.21
C PRO A 39 -15.24 -6.13 12.69
N ALA A 40 -15.24 -6.72 11.49
CA ALA A 40 -14.05 -7.30 10.90
C ALA A 40 -12.95 -6.25 10.59
N ILE A 41 -13.29 -4.96 10.47
CA ILE A 41 -12.32 -3.88 10.30
C ILE A 41 -11.48 -3.71 11.58
N GLN A 42 -12.10 -3.80 12.74
CA GLN A 42 -11.42 -3.61 14.03
C GLN A 42 -10.62 -4.85 14.45
N ASP A 43 -11.08 -6.02 14.06
CA ASP A 43 -10.46 -7.30 14.38
C ASP A 43 -9.43 -7.68 13.31
N VAL A 44 -8.15 -7.59 13.66
CA VAL A 44 -7.04 -7.84 12.71
C VAL A 44 -6.94 -9.31 12.29
N GLY A 45 -7.51 -10.24 13.04
CA GLY A 45 -7.57 -11.65 12.71
C GLY A 45 -8.58 -11.99 11.61
N ARG A 46 -9.52 -11.07 11.31
CA ARG A 46 -10.61 -11.27 10.34
C ARG A 46 -10.37 -10.59 8.98
N LEU A 47 -9.12 -10.30 8.65
CA LEU A 47 -8.74 -9.62 7.40
C LEU A 47 -9.39 -10.24 6.15
N GLY A 48 -9.43 -11.57 6.06
CA GLY A 48 -9.98 -12.27 4.90
C GLY A 48 -11.47 -12.04 4.66
N GLU A 49 -12.24 -11.59 5.67
CA GLU A 49 -13.66 -11.28 5.51
C GLU A 49 -13.92 -9.92 4.86
N LEU A 50 -12.89 -9.07 4.80
CA LEU A 50 -12.99 -7.72 4.24
C LEU A 50 -12.83 -7.70 2.72
N TRP A 51 -12.05 -8.64 2.17
CA TRP A 51 -11.80 -8.71 0.74
C TRP A 51 -13.03 -9.19 -0.03
N LEU A 52 -13.34 -8.54 -1.13
CA LEU A 52 -14.55 -8.74 -1.93
C LEU A 52 -15.85 -8.50 -1.15
N SER A 53 -15.78 -7.86 0.03
CA SER A 53 -16.95 -7.40 0.76
C SER A 53 -17.47 -6.07 0.21
N LYS A 54 -18.55 -5.53 0.80
CA LYS A 54 -19.06 -4.19 0.47
C LYS A 54 -18.07 -3.06 0.80
N ASP A 55 -17.10 -3.31 1.67
CA ASP A 55 -16.08 -2.36 2.11
C ASP A 55 -14.82 -2.38 1.22
N ASP A 56 -14.82 -3.22 0.17
CA ASP A 56 -13.79 -3.37 -0.85
C ASP A 56 -14.31 -2.91 -2.22
N TRP A 57 -13.49 -2.18 -2.98
CA TRP A 57 -13.78 -1.84 -4.37
C TRP A 57 -13.85 -3.06 -5.29
N GLY A 58 -13.14 -4.15 -4.94
CA GLY A 58 -13.10 -5.38 -5.72
C GLY A 58 -12.44 -5.23 -7.09
N TYR A 59 -11.33 -4.50 -7.18
CA TYR A 59 -10.59 -4.33 -8.43
C TYR A 59 -9.87 -5.62 -8.85
N PHE A 60 -9.74 -5.79 -10.17
CA PHE A 60 -8.94 -6.84 -10.78
C PHE A 60 -8.06 -6.26 -11.88
N THR A 61 -6.87 -6.81 -12.03
CA THR A 61 -5.98 -6.46 -13.15
C THR A 61 -6.57 -6.94 -14.48
N THR A 62 -6.07 -6.39 -15.57
CA THR A 62 -6.14 -7.06 -16.87
C THR A 62 -5.39 -8.40 -16.81
N PRO A 63 -5.59 -9.34 -17.79
CA PRO A 63 -4.78 -10.54 -17.82
C PRO A 63 -3.28 -10.21 -17.84
N GLN A 64 -2.50 -10.81 -16.93
CA GLN A 64 -1.08 -10.55 -16.76
C GLN A 64 -0.25 -11.68 -17.34
N ALA A 65 0.46 -11.44 -18.44
CA ALA A 65 1.34 -12.43 -19.07
C ALA A 65 2.40 -12.97 -18.10
N GLY A 66 2.98 -12.09 -17.26
CA GLY A 66 3.93 -12.47 -16.21
C GLY A 66 3.33 -13.30 -15.07
N ALA A 67 2.00 -13.42 -15.00
CA ALA A 67 1.27 -14.19 -14.00
C ALA A 67 0.38 -15.27 -14.67
N ALA A 68 0.86 -15.89 -15.76
CA ALA A 68 0.16 -16.94 -16.50
C ALA A 68 -1.23 -16.52 -17.03
N ASP A 69 -1.32 -15.30 -17.56
CA ASP A 69 -2.53 -14.66 -18.10
C ASP A 69 -3.71 -14.55 -17.12
N ARG A 70 -3.43 -14.59 -15.81
CA ARG A 70 -4.44 -14.42 -14.77
C ARG A 70 -4.80 -12.96 -14.55
N LYS A 71 -6.01 -12.73 -14.09
CA LYS A 71 -6.46 -11.49 -13.48
C LYS A 71 -6.26 -11.60 -11.97
N LEU A 72 -5.51 -10.68 -11.38
CA LEU A 72 -5.21 -10.69 -9.95
C LEU A 72 -6.14 -9.72 -9.22
N HIS A 73 -6.71 -10.15 -8.10
CA HIS A 73 -7.55 -9.33 -7.25
C HIS A 73 -6.71 -8.26 -6.54
N TRP A 74 -7.21 -7.02 -6.55
CA TRP A 74 -6.61 -5.86 -5.90
C TRP A 74 -7.57 -5.25 -4.88
N PRO A 75 -7.59 -5.71 -3.63
CA PRO A 75 -8.45 -5.12 -2.60
C PRO A 75 -8.07 -3.67 -2.32
N ARG A 76 -9.03 -2.78 -2.42
CA ARG A 76 -8.91 -1.36 -2.05
C ARG A 76 -10.09 -0.95 -1.19
N GLY A 77 -9.81 -0.27 -0.07
CA GLY A 77 -10.87 0.12 0.86
C GLY A 77 -11.86 1.12 0.27
N LYS A 78 -13.14 0.79 0.35
CA LYS A 78 -14.30 1.64 0.07
C LYS A 78 -15.05 1.93 1.36
N VAL A 79 -14.39 2.64 2.26
CA VAL A 79 -14.84 2.84 3.64
C VAL A 79 -13.99 3.94 4.30
N LEU A 80 -14.50 4.60 5.34
CA LEU A 80 -13.70 5.50 6.17
C LEU A 80 -12.41 4.81 6.64
N GLY A 81 -11.27 5.44 6.41
CA GLY A 81 -9.93 4.87 6.59
C GLY A 81 -9.34 4.26 5.32
N GLY A 82 -10.13 4.10 4.25
CA GLY A 82 -9.68 3.55 2.98
C GLY A 82 -9.00 2.19 3.14
N SER A 83 -7.93 1.94 2.39
CA SER A 83 -7.19 0.67 2.48
C SER A 83 -6.50 0.43 3.83
N HIS A 84 -6.33 1.45 4.69
CA HIS A 84 -5.86 1.26 6.07
C HIS A 84 -6.92 0.57 6.96
N SER A 85 -8.18 0.57 6.55
CA SER A 85 -9.25 -0.20 7.21
C SER A 85 -9.31 -1.67 6.74
N LEU A 86 -8.59 -2.03 5.65
CA LEU A 86 -8.60 -3.37 5.04
C LEU A 86 -7.23 -4.07 5.04
N ASN A 87 -6.14 -3.39 5.36
CA ASN A 87 -4.78 -3.93 5.30
C ASN A 87 -4.43 -4.80 6.51
N ALA A 88 -3.26 -5.43 6.49
CA ALA A 88 -2.73 -6.22 7.60
C ALA A 88 -2.13 -5.38 8.75
N THR A 89 -2.36 -4.06 8.78
CA THR A 89 -1.86 -3.12 9.80
C THR A 89 -0.33 -2.98 9.91
N ILE A 90 0.44 -3.64 9.08
CA ILE A 90 1.91 -3.65 9.14
C ILE A 90 2.48 -2.27 8.81
N TRP A 91 3.31 -1.74 9.70
CA TRP A 91 3.97 -0.45 9.58
C TRP A 91 5.41 -0.61 9.13
N VAL A 92 5.70 -0.23 7.90
CA VAL A 92 7.05 -0.24 7.32
C VAL A 92 7.32 1.12 6.70
N ARG A 93 8.35 1.82 7.22
CA ARG A 93 8.75 3.13 6.68
C ARG A 93 9.31 3.03 5.26
N GLY A 94 9.90 1.89 4.90
CA GLY A 94 10.75 1.70 3.73
C GLY A 94 12.23 1.87 4.07
N ALA A 95 13.10 1.51 3.15
CA ALA A 95 14.54 1.72 3.29
C ALA A 95 14.89 3.20 3.10
N HIS A 96 15.93 3.69 3.81
CA HIS A 96 16.40 5.08 3.64
C HIS A 96 16.74 5.39 2.19
N GLY A 97 17.40 4.47 1.49
CA GLY A 97 17.77 4.60 0.08
C GLY A 97 16.59 4.67 -0.89
N ASP A 98 15.37 4.28 -0.51
CA ASP A 98 14.17 4.48 -1.33
C ASP A 98 13.87 5.96 -1.53
N TYR A 99 13.94 6.75 -0.45
CA TYR A 99 13.68 8.18 -0.46
C TYR A 99 14.81 8.95 -1.13
N ASP A 100 16.07 8.57 -0.89
CA ASP A 100 17.21 9.15 -1.61
C ASP A 100 17.14 8.84 -3.12
N ARG A 101 16.54 7.70 -3.50
CA ARG A 101 16.21 7.39 -4.89
C ARG A 101 15.11 8.30 -5.43
N TRP A 102 14.04 8.58 -4.67
CA TRP A 102 13.01 9.54 -5.11
C TRP A 102 13.62 10.89 -5.46
N GLU A 103 14.55 11.40 -4.64
CA GLU A 103 15.24 12.65 -4.94
C GLU A 103 16.07 12.55 -6.22
N ARG A 104 16.82 11.46 -6.42
CA ARG A 104 17.56 11.21 -7.67
C ARG A 104 16.65 11.07 -8.89
N GLU A 105 15.42 10.58 -8.73
CA GLU A 105 14.38 10.47 -9.76
C GLU A 105 13.63 11.80 -10.00
N GLY A 106 14.06 12.90 -9.39
CA GLY A 106 13.54 14.24 -9.62
C GLY A 106 12.52 14.74 -8.58
N ALA A 107 12.26 13.97 -7.52
CA ALA A 107 11.43 14.39 -6.38
C ALA A 107 12.27 15.17 -5.37
N GLN A 108 12.67 16.39 -5.70
CA GLN A 108 13.49 17.23 -4.83
C GLN A 108 12.79 17.53 -3.50
N GLY A 109 13.54 17.37 -2.39
CA GLY A 109 13.04 17.57 -1.03
C GLY A 109 12.30 16.35 -0.46
N TRP A 110 12.53 15.15 -1.05
CA TRP A 110 11.98 13.87 -0.57
C TRP A 110 13.06 12.85 -0.23
N SER A 111 14.29 13.28 0.03
CA SER A 111 15.34 12.40 0.55
C SER A 111 15.00 11.85 1.94
N TRP A 112 15.71 10.81 2.38
CA TRP A 112 15.52 10.30 3.74
C TRP A 112 15.68 11.38 4.80
N ALA A 113 16.65 12.27 4.63
CA ALA A 113 16.88 13.40 5.55
C ALA A 113 15.66 14.32 5.69
N ASP A 114 14.90 14.50 4.59
CA ASP A 114 13.69 15.33 4.57
C ASP A 114 12.49 14.63 5.21
N VAL A 115 12.34 13.30 5.03
CA VAL A 115 11.14 12.57 5.44
C VAL A 115 11.27 11.87 6.81
N ALA A 116 12.48 11.58 7.28
CA ALA A 116 12.70 10.95 8.58
C ALA A 116 12.08 11.72 9.76
N PRO A 117 12.19 13.07 9.84
CA PRO A 117 11.53 13.84 10.89
C PRO A 117 10.00 13.75 10.82
N VAL A 118 9.45 13.56 9.60
CA VAL A 118 8.01 13.42 9.40
C VAL A 118 7.53 12.07 9.93
N PHE A 119 8.23 10.96 9.63
CA PHE A 119 7.93 9.66 10.22
C PHE A 119 7.97 9.69 11.74
N LYS A 120 8.99 10.34 12.31
CA LYS A 120 9.10 10.51 13.76
C LYS A 120 7.90 11.27 14.34
N ARG A 121 7.39 12.30 13.66
CA ARG A 121 6.21 13.07 14.07
C ARG A 121 4.91 12.25 14.04
N ILE A 122 4.79 11.30 13.12
CA ILE A 122 3.61 10.44 12.95
C ILE A 122 3.47 9.44 14.09
N GLU A 123 4.59 8.84 14.51
CA GLU A 123 4.62 7.64 15.33
C GLU A 123 4.44 7.90 16.82
N LYS A 124 3.68 6.99 17.44
CA LYS A 124 3.66 6.78 18.89
C LYS A 124 4.00 5.32 19.16
N THR A 125 5.26 5.04 19.46
CA THR A 125 5.75 3.68 19.68
C THR A 125 6.68 3.59 20.87
N SER A 126 6.77 2.40 21.48
CA SER A 126 7.79 2.05 22.50
C SER A 126 9.03 1.37 21.89
N VAL A 127 8.98 1.03 20.59
CA VAL A 127 10.04 0.28 19.91
C VAL A 127 11.14 1.22 19.42
N GLY A 128 12.38 0.72 19.42
CA GLY A 128 13.54 1.36 18.80
C GLY A 128 14.10 2.57 19.57
N ASP A 129 15.07 3.23 18.96
CA ASP A 129 15.81 4.34 19.52
C ASP A 129 15.02 5.66 19.48
N ASP A 130 15.06 6.44 20.58
CA ASP A 130 14.37 7.73 20.70
C ASP A 130 14.87 8.79 19.70
N GLU A 131 16.08 8.65 19.17
CA GLU A 131 16.59 9.54 18.13
C GLU A 131 15.93 9.26 16.78
N LEU A 132 15.58 8.01 16.52
CA LEU A 132 15.00 7.56 15.24
C LEU A 132 13.47 7.44 15.27
N ARG A 133 12.88 7.06 16.41
CA ARG A 133 11.46 6.72 16.52
C ARG A 133 10.67 7.78 17.31
N GLY A 134 9.40 7.93 16.93
CA GLY A 134 8.47 8.88 17.57
C GLY A 134 7.77 8.31 18.81
N ARG A 135 7.51 9.18 19.80
CA ARG A 135 6.85 8.82 21.08
C ARG A 135 5.49 9.46 21.27
N ASP A 136 5.26 10.61 20.61
CA ASP A 136 4.11 11.49 20.89
C ASP A 136 3.21 11.71 19.66
N GLY A 137 3.41 10.96 18.57
CA GLY A 137 2.61 11.06 17.36
C GLY A 137 1.17 10.58 17.56
N LEU A 138 0.34 10.77 16.54
CA LEU A 138 -1.07 10.41 16.60
C LEU A 138 -1.32 8.92 16.26
N LEU A 139 -0.40 8.25 15.57
CA LEU A 139 -0.57 6.88 15.14
C LEU A 139 0.18 5.93 16.08
N ASP A 140 -0.58 5.10 16.80
CA ASP A 140 -0.02 4.06 17.66
C ASP A 140 0.64 2.96 16.81
N ILE A 141 1.91 2.63 17.12
CA ILE A 141 2.69 1.55 16.49
C ILE A 141 3.17 0.61 17.59
N THR A 142 2.77 -0.65 17.54
CA THR A 142 3.08 -1.62 18.58
C THR A 142 3.61 -2.94 18.04
N VAL A 143 4.43 -3.62 18.84
CA VAL A 143 4.76 -5.04 18.73
C VAL A 143 4.14 -5.85 19.87
N ASP A 144 3.62 -5.19 20.90
CA ASP A 144 3.05 -5.81 22.11
C ASP A 144 1.52 -5.97 22.04
N GLY A 145 0.91 -5.54 20.93
CA GLY A 145 -0.55 -5.53 20.76
C GLY A 145 -1.16 -6.86 20.34
N TYR A 146 -0.35 -7.93 20.19
CA TYR A 146 -0.78 -9.25 19.77
C TYR A 146 0.04 -10.35 20.46
N ARG A 147 -0.55 -11.55 20.54
CA ARG A 147 0.09 -12.72 21.13
C ARG A 147 0.99 -13.38 20.09
N HIS A 148 2.22 -13.74 20.49
CA HIS A 148 3.13 -14.47 19.63
C HIS A 148 2.77 -15.96 19.58
N ASN A 149 2.31 -16.47 18.43
CA ASN A 149 2.11 -17.89 18.23
C ASN A 149 3.48 -18.60 18.21
N PRO A 150 3.69 -19.71 18.95
CA PRO A 150 4.98 -20.40 19.04
C PRO A 150 5.58 -20.83 17.70
N VAL A 151 4.77 -21.02 16.66
CA VAL A 151 5.30 -21.37 15.34
C VAL A 151 6.09 -20.19 14.72
N PHE A 152 5.73 -18.95 15.00
CA PHE A 152 6.49 -17.79 14.54
C PHE A 152 7.85 -17.67 15.22
N GLU A 153 7.98 -18.07 16.50
CA GLU A 153 9.30 -18.15 17.14
C GLU A 153 10.21 -19.15 16.43
N ALA A 154 9.67 -20.32 16.06
CA ALA A 154 10.42 -21.31 15.28
C ALA A 154 10.77 -20.79 13.87
N MET A 155 9.88 -20.02 13.22
CA MET A 155 10.17 -19.36 11.95
C MET A 155 11.28 -18.32 12.08
N HIS A 156 11.27 -17.53 13.17
CA HIS A 156 12.33 -16.57 13.47
C HIS A 156 13.69 -17.26 13.65
N GLU A 157 13.73 -18.28 14.51
CA GLU A 157 14.95 -19.09 14.74
C GLU A 157 15.44 -19.74 13.45
N ALA A 158 14.52 -20.23 12.60
CA ALA A 158 14.85 -20.83 11.32
C ALA A 158 15.45 -19.80 10.34
N ALA A 159 14.88 -18.60 10.27
CA ALA A 159 15.42 -17.52 9.44
C ALA A 159 16.83 -17.13 9.87
N VAL A 160 17.06 -16.99 11.18
CA VAL A 160 18.41 -16.72 11.74
C VAL A 160 19.38 -17.87 11.44
N ALA A 161 18.94 -19.12 11.57
CA ALA A 161 19.75 -20.30 11.24
C ALA A 161 20.11 -20.38 9.75
N ALA A 162 19.25 -19.89 8.87
CA ALA A 162 19.50 -19.73 7.44
C ALA A 162 20.37 -18.50 7.08
N GLY A 163 20.86 -17.75 8.08
CA GLY A 163 21.77 -16.63 7.87
C GLY A 163 21.11 -15.26 7.72
N VAL A 164 19.77 -15.15 7.86
CA VAL A 164 19.08 -13.85 7.90
C VAL A 164 19.35 -13.19 9.26
N PRO A 165 19.92 -11.98 9.33
CA PRO A 165 20.20 -11.36 10.62
C PRO A 165 18.90 -11.01 11.36
N ALA A 166 18.89 -11.17 12.70
CA ALA A 166 17.79 -10.69 13.51
C ALA A 166 17.77 -9.16 13.52
N ASN A 167 16.60 -8.57 13.31
CA ASN A 167 16.40 -7.13 13.34
C ASN A 167 15.27 -6.76 14.31
N PRO A 168 15.58 -6.20 15.48
CA PRO A 168 14.56 -5.84 16.46
C PRO A 168 13.76 -4.59 16.09
N ASP A 169 14.26 -3.77 15.16
CA ASP A 169 13.60 -2.56 14.67
C ASP A 169 13.93 -2.26 13.21
N TYR A 170 13.20 -2.88 12.30
CA TYR A 170 13.36 -2.67 10.86
C TYR A 170 12.88 -1.28 10.37
N ASN A 171 12.29 -0.48 11.24
CA ASN A 171 11.97 0.94 11.00
C ASN A 171 13.03 1.89 11.61
N GLY A 172 14.11 1.35 12.17
CA GLY A 172 15.23 2.08 12.75
C GLY A 172 16.30 2.43 11.73
N GLU A 173 17.55 2.08 12.04
CA GLU A 173 18.74 2.41 11.23
C GLU A 173 18.79 1.58 9.93
N SER A 174 18.39 0.30 9.98
CA SER A 174 18.39 -0.62 8.83
C SER A 174 17.11 -1.41 8.77
N ILE A 175 16.60 -1.58 7.55
CA ILE A 175 15.42 -2.40 7.29
C ILE A 175 15.77 -3.90 7.17
N GLU A 176 17.01 -4.27 6.82
CA GLU A 176 17.42 -5.65 6.54
C GLU A 176 17.35 -6.56 7.76
N GLY A 177 16.95 -7.81 7.53
CA GLY A 177 16.86 -8.85 8.55
C GLY A 177 15.43 -9.27 8.90
N VAL A 178 15.30 -10.26 9.79
CA VAL A 178 14.03 -10.81 10.26
C VAL A 178 13.59 -10.14 11.57
N GLY A 179 12.34 -9.68 11.62
CA GLY A 179 11.79 -9.02 12.79
C GLY A 179 10.28 -9.26 12.96
N TRP A 180 9.82 -9.02 14.18
CA TRP A 180 8.40 -9.01 14.52
C TRP A 180 7.71 -7.80 13.91
N GLU A 181 6.54 -8.00 13.34
CA GLU A 181 5.77 -6.95 12.71
C GLU A 181 5.40 -5.85 13.70
N GLN A 182 5.62 -4.61 13.29
CA GLN A 182 5.17 -3.42 13.99
C GLN A 182 3.82 -3.03 13.39
N LEU A 183 2.79 -3.01 14.23
CA LEU A 183 1.40 -2.91 13.77
C LEU A 183 0.76 -1.58 14.18
N THR A 184 -0.10 -1.04 13.33
CA THR A 184 -0.98 0.10 13.64
C THR A 184 -2.20 -0.39 14.42
N VAL A 185 -1.94 -0.88 15.65
CA VAL A 185 -2.92 -1.47 16.55
C VAL A 185 -2.81 -0.82 17.93
N ARG A 186 -3.94 -0.66 18.60
CA ARG A 186 -4.00 -0.23 19.99
C ARG A 186 -5.10 -1.00 20.71
N ASP A 187 -4.78 -1.51 21.89
CA ASP A 187 -5.72 -2.26 22.73
C ASP A 187 -6.39 -3.46 22.00
N GLY A 188 -5.64 -4.11 21.07
CA GLY A 188 -6.10 -5.21 20.24
C GLY A 188 -6.95 -4.79 19.02
N GLU A 189 -7.19 -3.50 18.80
CA GLU A 189 -7.98 -3.00 17.69
C GLU A 189 -7.14 -2.23 16.67
N ARG A 190 -7.51 -2.32 15.40
CA ARG A 190 -6.93 -1.53 14.29
C ARG A 190 -7.03 -0.02 14.57
N ARG A 191 -5.91 0.67 14.38
CA ARG A 191 -5.84 2.14 14.40
C ARG A 191 -5.60 2.66 12.99
N SER A 192 -6.65 2.66 12.16
CA SER A 192 -6.54 3.29 10.83
C SER A 192 -6.23 4.78 10.94
N SER A 193 -5.71 5.41 9.87
CA SER A 193 -5.46 6.85 9.84
C SER A 193 -6.74 7.64 10.13
N TYR A 194 -7.91 7.18 9.66
CA TYR A 194 -9.18 7.80 10.03
C TYR A 194 -9.39 7.79 11.55
N ARG A 195 -9.23 6.63 12.18
CA ARG A 195 -9.39 6.45 13.63
C ARG A 195 -8.38 7.25 14.46
N ALA A 196 -7.16 7.41 13.94
CA ALA A 196 -6.12 8.15 14.64
C ALA A 196 -6.24 9.67 14.47
N TYR A 197 -6.56 10.13 13.27
CA TYR A 197 -6.49 11.54 12.91
C TYR A 197 -7.85 12.25 12.87
N VAL A 198 -8.89 11.62 12.34
CA VAL A 198 -10.17 12.27 12.04
C VAL A 198 -11.26 11.96 13.08
N ASP A 199 -11.44 10.70 13.46
CA ASP A 199 -12.49 10.31 14.41
C ASP A 199 -12.47 11.13 15.73
N PRO A 200 -11.30 11.45 16.32
CA PRO A 200 -11.25 12.29 17.53
C PRO A 200 -11.76 13.72 17.34
N ILE A 201 -11.83 14.21 16.11
CA ILE A 201 -12.28 15.58 15.77
C ILE A 201 -13.51 15.60 14.85
N LYS A 202 -14.20 14.47 14.66
CA LYS A 202 -15.31 14.33 13.69
C LYS A 202 -16.45 15.31 13.91
N ASP A 203 -16.62 15.81 15.13
CA ASP A 203 -17.66 16.76 15.51
C ASP A 203 -17.14 18.21 15.53
N HIS A 204 -15.94 18.48 14.98
CA HIS A 204 -15.37 19.83 14.91
C HIS A 204 -16.18 20.72 13.97
N GLU A 205 -16.49 21.95 14.37
CA GLU A 205 -17.38 22.90 13.64
C GLU A 205 -16.93 23.20 12.20
N ASN A 206 -15.64 23.14 11.92
CA ASN A 206 -15.04 23.36 10.59
C ASN A 206 -14.91 22.10 9.74
N LEU A 207 -15.29 20.92 10.24
CA LEU A 207 -15.19 19.64 9.54
C LEU A 207 -16.58 19.13 9.12
N THR A 208 -16.73 18.86 7.85
CA THR A 208 -17.89 18.14 7.31
C THR A 208 -17.43 16.83 6.69
N ILE A 209 -17.93 15.69 7.20
CA ILE A 209 -17.64 14.36 6.64
C ILE A 209 -18.84 13.90 5.84
N ARG A 210 -18.64 13.52 4.58
CA ARG A 210 -19.66 13.00 3.67
C ARG A 210 -19.24 11.62 3.16
N THR A 211 -19.98 10.57 3.54
CA THR A 211 -19.83 9.19 3.10
C THR A 211 -20.87 8.84 2.03
N GLY A 212 -20.61 7.78 1.24
CA GLY A 212 -21.48 7.40 0.12
C GLY A 212 -21.44 8.42 -1.04
N VAL A 213 -20.37 9.19 -1.16
CA VAL A 213 -20.20 10.24 -2.17
C VAL A 213 -19.10 9.83 -3.14
N TRP A 214 -19.46 9.38 -4.31
CA TRP A 214 -18.52 8.92 -5.33
C TRP A 214 -18.15 10.04 -6.29
N VAL A 215 -16.94 10.58 -6.16
CA VAL A 215 -16.44 11.66 -7.03
C VAL A 215 -16.16 11.09 -8.42
N THR A 216 -16.80 11.72 -9.43
CA THR A 216 -16.70 11.32 -10.83
C THR A 216 -15.71 12.19 -11.60
N LYS A 217 -15.69 13.51 -11.33
CA LYS A 217 -14.76 14.44 -12.00
C LYS A 217 -14.54 15.73 -11.22
N LEU A 218 -13.55 16.49 -11.64
CA LEU A 218 -13.25 17.85 -11.21
C LEU A 218 -14.09 18.86 -12.02
N LEU A 219 -14.43 19.99 -11.42
CA LEU A 219 -15.03 21.15 -12.07
C LEU A 219 -13.93 22.15 -12.41
N LEU A 220 -13.77 22.47 -13.71
CA LEU A 220 -12.76 23.37 -14.21
C LEU A 220 -13.38 24.70 -14.70
N ASP A 221 -12.66 25.80 -14.43
CA ASP A 221 -12.86 27.12 -15.07
C ASP A 221 -11.49 27.55 -15.66
N GLY A 222 -11.30 27.29 -16.96
CA GLY A 222 -9.99 27.35 -17.59
C GLY A 222 -9.00 26.36 -16.94
N ASP A 223 -7.85 26.86 -16.52
CA ASP A 223 -6.80 26.07 -15.85
C ASP A 223 -7.01 25.97 -14.32
N ARG A 224 -8.15 26.43 -13.78
CA ARG A 224 -8.45 26.39 -12.37
C ARG A 224 -9.52 25.35 -12.04
N VAL A 225 -9.23 24.49 -11.08
CA VAL A 225 -10.21 23.60 -10.45
C VAL A 225 -10.95 24.39 -9.36
N THR A 226 -12.29 24.35 -9.43
CA THR A 226 -13.20 25.11 -8.55
C THR A 226 -14.04 24.21 -7.64
N GLY A 227 -13.97 22.88 -7.85
CA GLY A 227 -14.74 21.92 -7.09
C GLY A 227 -14.74 20.54 -7.73
N ILE A 228 -15.73 19.75 -7.35
CA ILE A 228 -15.93 18.37 -7.80
C ILE A 228 -17.39 18.14 -8.22
N GLU A 229 -17.58 17.17 -9.10
CA GLU A 229 -18.86 16.53 -9.36
C GLU A 229 -18.84 15.12 -8.78
N ALA A 230 -19.91 14.71 -8.13
CA ALA A 230 -20.01 13.42 -7.48
C ALA A 230 -21.41 12.82 -7.63
N GLU A 231 -21.51 11.50 -7.52
CA GLU A 231 -22.78 10.77 -7.43
C GLU A 231 -23.09 10.43 -5.97
N ILE A 232 -24.36 10.69 -5.59
CA ILE A 232 -24.91 10.38 -4.28
C ILE A 232 -26.30 9.76 -4.50
N ASP A 233 -26.49 8.51 -4.10
CA ASP A 233 -27.76 7.78 -4.27
C ASP A 233 -28.31 7.82 -5.70
N GLY A 234 -27.42 7.81 -6.70
CA GLY A 234 -27.74 7.87 -8.12
C GLY A 234 -28.06 9.26 -8.67
N ALA A 235 -27.92 10.33 -7.87
CA ALA A 235 -28.05 11.71 -8.30
C ALA A 235 -26.67 12.38 -8.38
N THR A 236 -26.49 13.24 -9.39
CA THR A 236 -25.27 14.05 -9.55
C THR A 236 -25.38 15.32 -8.71
N GLU A 237 -24.39 15.56 -7.86
CA GLU A 237 -24.23 16.79 -7.06
C GLU A 237 -22.87 17.45 -7.34
N GLN A 238 -22.79 18.77 -7.15
CA GLN A 238 -21.56 19.53 -7.28
C GLN A 238 -21.21 20.22 -5.96
N PHE A 239 -19.92 20.19 -5.64
CA PHE A 239 -19.34 20.82 -4.46
C PHE A 239 -18.24 21.78 -4.90
N THR A 240 -18.19 22.98 -4.32
CA THR A 240 -17.16 23.97 -4.61
C THR A 240 -16.27 24.23 -3.40
N ALA A 241 -15.00 24.56 -3.67
CA ALA A 241 -14.01 24.90 -2.65
C ALA A 241 -12.94 25.85 -3.21
N ASP A 242 -12.11 26.41 -2.34
CA ASP A 242 -10.94 27.19 -2.74
C ASP A 242 -9.86 26.29 -3.36
N GLU A 243 -9.75 25.06 -2.84
CA GLU A 243 -8.79 24.04 -3.35
C GLU A 243 -9.34 22.63 -3.13
N VAL A 244 -9.11 21.73 -4.09
CA VAL A 244 -9.43 20.29 -4.04
C VAL A 244 -8.15 19.49 -3.83
N ILE A 245 -8.19 18.57 -2.87
CA ILE A 245 -7.08 17.64 -2.58
C ILE A 245 -7.53 16.24 -2.94
N LEU A 246 -6.94 15.67 -3.99
CA LEU A 246 -7.17 14.29 -4.39
C LEU A 246 -6.31 13.37 -3.51
N SER A 247 -6.97 12.53 -2.72
CA SER A 247 -6.39 11.48 -1.86
C SER A 247 -7.13 10.14 -2.04
N ALA A 248 -7.62 9.91 -3.27
CA ALA A 248 -8.43 8.74 -3.61
C ALA A 248 -7.58 7.47 -3.86
N GLY A 249 -6.26 7.57 -3.74
CA GLY A 249 -5.31 6.47 -3.91
C GLY A 249 -4.89 6.24 -5.35
N ALA A 250 -3.93 5.31 -5.54
CA ALA A 250 -3.24 5.11 -6.81
C ALA A 250 -4.13 4.63 -7.97
N LEU A 251 -5.36 4.20 -7.71
CA LEU A 251 -6.30 3.76 -8.75
C LEU A 251 -7.37 4.81 -9.04
N ASP A 252 -7.95 5.43 -8.01
CA ASP A 252 -9.06 6.35 -8.20
C ASP A 252 -8.62 7.80 -8.44
N THR A 253 -7.46 8.22 -7.97
CA THR A 253 -6.92 9.55 -8.27
C THR A 253 -6.68 9.75 -9.77
N PRO A 254 -5.97 8.85 -10.49
CA PRO A 254 -5.83 8.97 -11.95
C PRO A 254 -7.18 8.84 -12.67
N ARG A 255 -8.12 8.00 -12.18
CA ARG A 255 -9.47 7.90 -12.75
C ARG A 255 -10.20 9.25 -12.72
N ILE A 256 -10.20 9.94 -11.60
CA ILE A 256 -10.83 11.25 -11.46
C ILE A 256 -10.19 12.27 -12.42
N LEU A 257 -8.86 12.31 -12.52
CA LEU A 257 -8.16 13.20 -13.44
C LEU A 257 -8.55 12.90 -14.90
N LEU A 258 -8.49 11.63 -15.32
CA LEU A 258 -8.82 11.22 -16.69
C LEU A 258 -10.29 11.54 -17.05
N LEU A 259 -11.25 11.22 -16.19
CA LEU A 259 -12.67 11.54 -16.38
C LEU A 259 -12.93 13.06 -16.42
N SER A 260 -12.01 13.85 -15.86
CA SER A 260 -12.05 15.32 -15.93
C SER A 260 -11.42 15.90 -17.21
N GLY A 261 -10.94 15.04 -18.12
CA GLY A 261 -10.23 15.46 -19.35
C GLY A 261 -8.78 15.90 -19.07
N ILE A 262 -8.19 15.47 -17.94
CA ILE A 262 -6.80 15.74 -17.55
C ILE A 262 -5.98 14.47 -17.73
N GLY A 263 -5.13 14.40 -18.75
CA GLY A 263 -4.36 13.19 -19.02
C GLY A 263 -3.78 13.10 -20.43
N PRO A 264 -3.34 11.89 -20.85
CA PRO A 264 -2.80 11.64 -22.18
C PRO A 264 -3.86 11.91 -23.27
N ARG A 265 -3.56 12.83 -24.20
CA ARG A 265 -4.47 13.25 -25.27
C ARG A 265 -5.04 12.09 -26.07
N ASP A 266 -4.18 11.17 -26.51
CA ASP A 266 -4.57 10.07 -27.37
C ASP A 266 -5.55 9.15 -26.65
N HIS A 267 -5.28 8.80 -25.39
CA HIS A 267 -6.18 7.97 -24.58
C HIS A 267 -7.53 8.66 -24.31
N LEU A 268 -7.53 9.94 -23.92
CA LEU A 268 -8.78 10.68 -23.68
C LEU A 268 -9.63 10.74 -24.94
N THR A 269 -9.00 10.98 -26.10
CA THR A 269 -9.69 11.00 -27.40
C THR A 269 -10.27 9.62 -27.76
N GLU A 270 -9.52 8.54 -27.53
CA GLU A 270 -9.96 7.15 -27.77
C GLU A 270 -11.21 6.80 -26.97
N VAL A 271 -11.29 7.22 -25.71
CA VAL A 271 -12.45 6.96 -24.84
C VAL A 271 -13.56 8.02 -24.97
N GLY A 272 -13.41 9.00 -25.87
CA GLY A 272 -14.44 10.01 -26.15
C GLY A 272 -14.57 11.10 -25.09
N ILE A 273 -13.45 11.42 -24.39
CA ILE A 273 -13.38 12.52 -23.42
C ILE A 273 -12.66 13.71 -24.07
N ASP A 274 -13.26 14.90 -23.95
CA ASP A 274 -12.64 16.15 -24.41
C ASP A 274 -11.42 16.49 -23.53
N VAL A 275 -10.28 16.75 -24.19
CA VAL A 275 -9.04 17.11 -23.49
C VAL A 275 -9.16 18.53 -22.94
N GLN A 276 -9.23 18.65 -21.63
CA GLN A 276 -9.19 19.93 -20.93
C GLN A 276 -7.76 20.36 -20.63
N HIS A 277 -6.92 19.42 -20.21
CA HIS A 277 -5.51 19.66 -19.92
C HIS A 277 -4.67 18.44 -20.29
N GLU A 278 -3.73 18.61 -21.22
CA GLU A 278 -2.84 17.51 -21.61
C GLU A 278 -1.76 17.26 -20.56
N LEU A 279 -1.79 16.09 -19.94
CA LEU A 279 -0.84 15.69 -18.89
C LEU A 279 -0.48 14.20 -19.08
N PRO A 280 0.54 13.91 -19.91
CA PRO A 280 0.83 12.57 -20.41
C PRO A 280 1.09 11.52 -19.31
N GLY A 281 1.57 11.95 -18.14
CA GLY A 281 1.95 11.04 -17.04
C GLY A 281 0.78 10.47 -16.25
N VAL A 282 -0.45 10.99 -16.42
CA VAL A 282 -1.61 10.48 -15.67
C VAL A 282 -1.93 9.05 -16.08
N GLY A 283 -1.90 8.15 -15.10
CA GLY A 283 -2.12 6.72 -15.30
C GLY A 283 -0.91 5.93 -15.80
N GLU A 284 0.25 6.59 -15.98
CA GLU A 284 1.54 5.94 -16.25
C GLU A 284 2.21 5.45 -14.96
N ASN A 285 3.27 4.65 -15.09
CA ASN A 285 4.16 4.26 -13.99
C ASN A 285 3.49 3.46 -12.86
N LEU A 286 2.40 2.76 -13.13
CA LEU A 286 1.74 1.87 -12.15
C LEU A 286 2.70 0.77 -11.69
N GLN A 287 2.85 0.60 -10.39
CA GLN A 287 3.74 -0.37 -9.76
C GLN A 287 2.99 -1.11 -8.66
N ASP A 288 3.38 -2.35 -8.42
CA ASP A 288 2.92 -3.15 -7.27
C ASP A 288 4.00 -4.18 -6.88
N HIS A 289 3.96 -4.64 -5.66
CA HIS A 289 4.76 -5.76 -5.17
C HIS A 289 4.09 -7.10 -5.47
N VAL A 290 4.89 -8.16 -5.49
CA VAL A 290 4.45 -9.50 -5.86
C VAL A 290 4.87 -10.52 -4.80
N LEU A 291 3.98 -11.46 -4.50
CA LEU A 291 4.23 -12.58 -3.59
C LEU A 291 4.10 -13.93 -4.32
N ALA A 292 4.89 -14.92 -3.90
CA ALA A 292 4.76 -16.32 -4.34
C ALA A 292 4.86 -17.27 -3.13
N PRO A 293 3.92 -18.23 -2.94
CA PRO A 293 3.87 -19.03 -1.73
C PRO A 293 4.94 -20.11 -1.67
N VAL A 294 5.56 -20.30 -0.50
CA VAL A 294 6.27 -21.51 -0.10
C VAL A 294 5.54 -22.07 1.10
N ILE A 295 4.91 -23.23 0.96
CA ILE A 295 4.02 -23.82 1.98
C ILE A 295 4.60 -25.12 2.48
N ALA A 296 4.71 -25.22 3.81
CA ALA A 296 5.14 -26.43 4.50
C ALA A 296 4.09 -26.92 5.49
N GLN A 297 3.75 -28.21 5.43
CA GLN A 297 2.88 -28.86 6.41
C GLN A 297 3.68 -29.21 7.67
N THR A 298 3.14 -28.92 8.85
CA THR A 298 3.70 -29.37 10.13
C THR A 298 3.12 -30.75 10.48
N THR A 299 3.98 -31.71 10.78
CA THR A 299 3.59 -33.12 10.93
C THR A 299 3.77 -33.65 12.35
N THR A 300 4.56 -32.98 13.20
CA THR A 300 4.85 -33.41 14.57
C THR A 300 4.15 -32.60 15.64
N ARG A 301 3.69 -31.39 15.28
CA ARG A 301 2.95 -30.48 16.16
C ARG A 301 1.81 -29.83 15.40
N ASP A 302 0.69 -29.63 16.06
CA ASP A 302 -0.40 -28.82 15.55
C ASP A 302 -0.10 -27.33 15.79
N ILE A 303 -0.39 -26.51 14.82
CA ILE A 303 -0.35 -25.05 14.95
C ILE A 303 -1.52 -24.65 15.87
N PRO A 304 -1.28 -23.94 16.99
CA PRO A 304 -2.33 -23.51 17.87
C PRO A 304 -3.39 -22.67 17.16
N GLU A 305 -4.66 -22.82 17.54
CA GLU A 305 -5.70 -21.91 17.09
C GLU A 305 -5.38 -20.48 17.54
N ARG A 306 -5.55 -19.54 16.63
CA ARG A 306 -5.39 -18.11 16.91
C ARG A 306 -6.59 -17.58 17.69
N ASP A 307 -6.32 -16.65 18.60
CA ASP A 307 -7.38 -15.80 19.14
C ASP A 307 -7.87 -14.83 18.04
N VAL A 308 -9.13 -14.41 18.10
CA VAL A 308 -9.76 -13.56 17.07
C VAL A 308 -8.99 -12.26 16.77
N ASN A 309 -8.32 -11.70 17.76
CA ASN A 309 -7.55 -10.46 17.62
C ASN A 309 -6.08 -10.68 17.24
N GLU A 310 -5.67 -11.91 16.93
CA GLU A 310 -4.30 -12.21 16.50
C GLU A 310 -4.18 -12.09 14.97
N PRO A 311 -3.19 -11.33 14.46
CA PRO A 311 -2.97 -11.25 13.02
C PRO A 311 -2.49 -12.60 12.47
N VAL A 312 -2.86 -12.88 11.22
CA VAL A 312 -2.44 -14.10 10.49
C VAL A 312 -0.96 -14.11 10.14
N SER A 313 -0.33 -12.95 10.13
CA SER A 313 1.10 -12.74 9.98
C SER A 313 1.61 -11.97 11.18
N GLN A 314 2.79 -12.35 11.69
CA GLN A 314 3.41 -11.69 12.85
C GLN A 314 4.87 -11.33 12.60
N MET A 315 5.43 -11.74 11.45
CA MET A 315 6.81 -11.40 11.10
C MET A 315 7.05 -11.41 9.59
N HIS A 316 8.13 -10.74 9.23
CA HIS A 316 8.70 -10.70 7.89
C HIS A 316 10.22 -10.58 7.97
N HIS A 317 10.87 -10.67 6.82
CA HIS A 317 12.27 -10.27 6.72
C HIS A 317 12.54 -9.53 5.41
N PHE A 318 13.65 -8.80 5.39
CA PHE A 318 14.13 -8.09 4.20
C PHE A 318 15.52 -8.58 3.83
N THR A 319 15.74 -8.80 2.53
CA THR A 319 17.04 -9.24 2.00
C THR A 319 17.33 -8.54 0.67
N THR A 320 18.60 -8.20 0.48
CA THR A 320 19.14 -7.66 -0.78
C THR A 320 19.83 -8.76 -1.56
N PHE A 321 19.28 -9.15 -2.72
CA PHE A 321 19.89 -10.13 -3.64
C PHE A 321 20.51 -9.48 -4.87
N ARG A 322 19.97 -8.32 -5.32
CA ARG A 322 20.51 -7.64 -6.50
C ARG A 322 21.89 -7.08 -6.21
N GLU A 323 22.87 -7.47 -7.04
CA GLU A 323 24.23 -6.97 -6.94
C GLU A 323 24.25 -5.44 -7.11
N GLY A 324 24.91 -4.73 -6.19
CA GLY A 324 25.02 -3.29 -6.19
C GLY A 324 23.75 -2.52 -5.80
N ALA A 325 22.69 -3.22 -5.36
CA ALA A 325 21.52 -2.55 -4.80
C ALA A 325 21.84 -1.97 -3.41
N ASP A 326 21.30 -0.78 -3.16
CA ASP A 326 21.45 -0.01 -1.93
C ASP A 326 20.28 -0.24 -0.95
N VAL A 327 19.27 -1.00 -1.36
CA VAL A 327 18.06 -1.33 -0.59
C VAL A 327 17.59 -2.76 -0.90
N PRO A 328 16.85 -3.41 0.00
CA PRO A 328 16.28 -4.74 -0.23
C PRO A 328 15.40 -4.80 -1.47
N ASP A 329 15.52 -5.89 -2.20
CA ASP A 329 14.64 -6.21 -3.32
C ASP A 329 13.60 -7.27 -2.98
N THR A 330 13.69 -7.89 -1.79
CA THR A 330 12.75 -8.91 -1.33
C THR A 330 12.27 -8.67 0.10
N GLN A 331 11.00 -9.03 0.34
CA GLN A 331 10.34 -9.04 1.65
C GLN A 331 9.42 -10.26 1.75
N PRO A 332 9.92 -11.44 2.14
CA PRO A 332 9.04 -12.52 2.55
C PRO A 332 8.24 -12.18 3.81
N ILE A 333 6.95 -12.58 3.80
CA ILE A 333 6.03 -12.45 4.93
C ILE A 333 5.58 -13.83 5.39
N TYR A 334 5.45 -14.03 6.69
CA TYR A 334 5.21 -15.35 7.28
C TYR A 334 3.80 -15.49 7.85
N PHE A 335 3.17 -16.61 7.57
CA PHE A 335 1.80 -16.92 8.00
C PHE A 335 1.73 -18.26 8.72
N ASP A 336 0.91 -18.33 9.73
CA ASP A 336 0.57 -19.57 10.46
C ASP A 336 -0.59 -20.34 9.81
N VAL A 337 -0.91 -20.03 8.57
CA VAL A 337 -1.95 -20.64 7.74
C VAL A 337 -1.45 -20.90 6.32
N PRO A 338 -2.06 -21.86 5.58
CA PRO A 338 -1.72 -22.10 4.18
C PRO A 338 -2.30 -21.00 3.28
N MET A 339 -1.46 -20.09 2.80
CA MET A 339 -1.81 -19.06 1.82
C MET A 339 -1.74 -19.63 0.41
N VAL A 340 -2.73 -20.43 0.03
CA VAL A 340 -2.78 -21.12 -1.27
C VAL A 340 -3.24 -20.20 -2.40
N SER A 341 -2.73 -20.44 -3.61
CA SER A 341 -3.26 -19.87 -4.84
C SER A 341 -4.49 -20.63 -5.32
N GLU A 342 -5.20 -20.10 -6.32
CA GLU A 342 -6.35 -20.75 -6.96
C GLU A 342 -6.03 -22.11 -7.62
N PHE A 343 -4.75 -22.44 -7.80
CA PHE A 343 -4.28 -23.71 -8.37
C PHE A 343 -3.78 -24.71 -7.34
N GLN A 344 -3.90 -24.39 -6.07
CA GLN A 344 -3.38 -25.19 -4.97
C GLN A 344 -4.51 -25.61 -4.05
N GLU A 345 -4.45 -26.81 -3.52
CA GLU A 345 -5.40 -27.28 -2.52
C GLU A 345 -4.98 -26.81 -1.11
N PRO A 346 -5.90 -26.36 -0.27
CA PRO A 346 -5.62 -26.04 1.12
C PRO A 346 -5.09 -27.27 1.88
N ILE A 347 -4.03 -27.05 2.66
CA ILE A 347 -3.39 -28.10 3.44
C ILE A 347 -3.62 -27.80 4.92
N PRO A 348 -4.19 -28.74 5.68
CA PRO A 348 -4.40 -28.51 7.10
C PRO A 348 -3.03 -28.46 7.83
N ASN A 349 -2.98 -27.70 8.90
CA ASN A 349 -1.80 -27.63 9.76
C ASN A 349 -0.53 -27.27 8.99
N ALA A 350 -0.56 -26.16 8.26
CA ALA A 350 0.52 -25.71 7.41
C ALA A 350 0.86 -24.23 7.64
N ILE A 351 2.12 -23.92 7.45
CA ILE A 351 2.69 -22.58 7.47
C ILE A 351 2.98 -22.10 6.05
N THR A 352 3.01 -20.79 5.85
CA THR A 352 3.46 -20.18 4.60
C THR A 352 4.59 -19.18 4.86
N LEU A 353 5.69 -19.34 4.14
CA LEU A 353 6.69 -18.30 3.92
C LEU A 353 6.38 -17.73 2.53
N HIS A 354 5.72 -16.58 2.48
CA HIS A 354 5.29 -15.98 1.22
C HIS A 354 6.42 -15.13 0.66
N ALA A 355 7.20 -15.70 -0.26
CA ALA A 355 8.33 -15.03 -0.90
C ALA A 355 7.87 -13.74 -1.58
N GLY A 356 8.55 -12.63 -1.37
CA GLY A 356 8.10 -11.31 -1.80
C GLY A 356 9.13 -10.56 -2.65
N LEU A 357 8.69 -9.97 -3.77
CA LEU A 357 9.41 -8.97 -4.55
C LEU A 357 8.93 -7.58 -4.13
N VAL A 358 9.83 -6.73 -3.62
CA VAL A 358 9.48 -5.37 -3.14
C VAL A 358 10.25 -4.25 -3.84
N ARG A 359 10.99 -4.56 -4.89
CA ARG A 359 11.63 -3.55 -5.74
C ARG A 359 11.43 -3.89 -7.22
N PRO A 360 10.18 -3.83 -7.72
CA PRO A 360 9.91 -4.15 -9.11
C PRO A 360 10.53 -3.12 -10.05
N THR A 361 11.04 -3.61 -11.19
CA THR A 361 11.46 -2.81 -12.33
C THR A 361 10.35 -2.73 -13.39
N SER A 362 9.39 -3.64 -13.35
CA SER A 362 8.17 -3.60 -14.16
C SER A 362 7.41 -2.30 -13.94
N ARG A 363 6.88 -1.74 -15.01
CA ARG A 363 6.07 -0.52 -15.01
C ARG A 363 4.83 -0.74 -15.85
N GLY A 364 3.70 -0.41 -15.27
CA GLY A 364 2.40 -0.59 -15.90
C GLY A 364 1.62 0.69 -16.08
N THR A 365 0.35 0.54 -16.43
CA THR A 365 -0.56 1.65 -16.71
C THR A 365 -1.93 1.47 -16.06
N PHE A 366 -2.54 2.59 -15.75
CA PHE A 366 -3.97 2.73 -15.48
C PHE A 366 -4.63 3.37 -16.70
N ARG A 367 -5.73 2.81 -17.21
CA ARG A 367 -6.50 3.38 -18.32
C ARG A 367 -8.00 3.27 -18.04
N LEU A 368 -8.77 4.22 -18.55
CA LEU A 368 -10.22 4.10 -18.59
C LEU A 368 -10.62 3.08 -19.68
N ALA A 369 -11.68 2.30 -19.46
CA ALA A 369 -12.27 1.47 -20.52
C ALA A 369 -13.21 2.27 -21.41
N SER A 370 -13.85 3.32 -20.90
CA SER A 370 -14.71 4.25 -21.60
C SER A 370 -14.82 5.58 -20.84
N ASN A 371 -15.71 6.47 -21.26
CA ASN A 371 -16.04 7.70 -20.54
C ASN A 371 -17.13 7.53 -19.47
N ASP A 372 -17.64 6.32 -19.27
CA ASP A 372 -18.58 6.00 -18.19
C ASP A 372 -17.78 5.79 -16.88
N PRO A 373 -18.02 6.58 -15.81
CA PRO A 373 -17.33 6.39 -14.54
C PRO A 373 -17.56 5.03 -13.89
N HIS A 374 -18.64 4.32 -14.29
CA HIS A 374 -18.97 2.99 -13.74
C HIS A 374 -18.26 1.84 -14.45
N ASP A 375 -17.65 2.07 -15.60
CA ASP A 375 -16.90 1.05 -16.31
C ASP A 375 -15.61 0.68 -15.56
N VAL A 376 -15.29 -0.62 -15.59
CA VAL A 376 -14.11 -1.15 -14.92
C VAL A 376 -12.85 -0.65 -15.60
N ALA A 377 -11.99 0.02 -14.85
CA ALA A 377 -10.72 0.50 -15.36
C ALA A 377 -9.81 -0.65 -15.82
N LEU A 378 -8.95 -0.36 -16.79
CA LEU A 378 -7.93 -1.28 -17.31
C LEU A 378 -6.67 -1.11 -16.45
N LEU A 379 -6.45 -2.06 -15.55
CA LEU A 379 -5.34 -2.07 -14.60
C LEU A 379 -4.27 -3.04 -15.12
N ASP A 380 -3.22 -2.51 -15.72
CA ASP A 380 -2.14 -3.31 -16.29
C ASP A 380 -0.79 -3.00 -15.63
N PRO A 381 -0.45 -3.64 -14.50
CA PRO A 381 0.81 -3.43 -13.79
C PRO A 381 2.03 -4.04 -14.48
N GLN A 382 1.89 -4.84 -15.55
CA GLN A 382 2.97 -5.55 -16.22
C GLN A 382 3.77 -6.45 -15.25
N ILE A 383 3.05 -7.19 -14.38
CA ILE A 383 3.64 -8.01 -13.31
C ILE A 383 4.68 -8.96 -13.87
N LEU A 384 5.90 -8.98 -13.25
CA LEU A 384 7.01 -9.86 -13.60
C LEU A 384 7.39 -9.80 -15.10
N SER A 385 7.29 -8.62 -15.71
CA SER A 385 7.60 -8.43 -17.13
C SER A 385 9.09 -8.31 -17.43
N THR A 386 9.93 -8.13 -16.40
CA THR A 386 11.38 -8.01 -16.52
C THR A 386 12.11 -9.23 -15.93
N ASP A 387 13.31 -9.51 -16.43
CA ASP A 387 14.14 -10.60 -15.93
C ASP A 387 14.63 -10.33 -14.52
N GLU A 388 14.86 -9.06 -14.16
CA GLU A 388 15.28 -8.68 -12.81
C GLU A 388 14.19 -9.02 -11.78
N ASP A 389 12.93 -8.79 -12.10
CA ASP A 389 11.82 -9.03 -11.18
C ASP A 389 11.65 -10.53 -10.90
N ILE A 390 11.68 -11.36 -11.95
CA ILE A 390 11.54 -12.79 -11.78
C ILE A 390 12.77 -13.39 -11.08
N THR A 391 13.97 -12.88 -11.35
CA THR A 391 15.21 -13.34 -10.68
C THR A 391 15.15 -13.04 -9.18
N SER A 392 14.75 -11.84 -8.77
CA SER A 392 14.57 -11.48 -7.35
C SER A 392 13.53 -12.38 -6.68
N LEU A 393 12.40 -12.63 -7.32
CA LEU A 393 11.36 -13.51 -6.77
C LEU A 393 11.81 -14.97 -6.66
N VAL A 394 12.55 -15.50 -7.64
CA VAL A 394 13.17 -16.84 -7.58
C VAL A 394 14.13 -16.96 -6.41
N ASN A 395 15.01 -15.96 -6.19
CA ASN A 395 15.91 -15.94 -5.05
C ASN A 395 15.15 -15.89 -3.71
N SER A 396 14.07 -15.11 -3.64
CA SER A 396 13.20 -15.07 -2.46
C SER A 396 12.53 -16.43 -2.18
N VAL A 397 12.05 -17.13 -3.21
CA VAL A 397 11.49 -18.51 -3.07
C VAL A 397 12.55 -19.47 -2.57
N LYS A 398 13.78 -19.44 -3.12
CA LYS A 398 14.89 -20.29 -2.67
C LYS A 398 15.21 -20.05 -1.19
N GLN A 399 15.30 -18.78 -0.77
CA GLN A 399 15.57 -18.43 0.63
C GLN A 399 14.44 -18.92 1.55
N CYS A 400 13.18 -18.75 1.17
CA CYS A 400 12.04 -19.27 1.94
C CYS A 400 12.10 -20.81 2.09
N ARG A 401 12.48 -21.54 1.06
CA ARG A 401 12.68 -23.00 1.10
C ARG A 401 13.83 -23.38 2.03
N GLU A 402 14.94 -22.65 1.97
CA GLU A 402 16.09 -22.85 2.86
C GLU A 402 15.70 -22.61 4.34
N ILE A 403 14.94 -21.57 4.62
CA ILE A 403 14.42 -21.27 5.97
C ILE A 403 13.49 -22.39 6.44
N ALA A 404 12.54 -22.84 5.62
CA ALA A 404 11.62 -23.92 5.97
C ALA A 404 12.32 -25.26 6.27
N ALA A 405 13.51 -25.49 5.70
CA ALA A 405 14.33 -26.68 5.89
C ALA A 405 15.23 -26.62 7.13
N GLN A 406 15.30 -25.50 7.87
CA GLN A 406 16.12 -25.39 9.08
C GLN A 406 15.55 -26.20 10.24
N THR A 407 16.43 -26.68 11.12
CA THR A 407 16.10 -27.53 12.28
C THR A 407 14.92 -27.03 13.12
N PRO A 408 14.79 -25.74 13.47
CA PRO A 408 13.63 -25.27 14.28
C PRO A 408 12.27 -25.61 13.64
N LEU A 409 12.16 -25.57 12.33
CA LEU A 409 10.96 -25.94 11.60
C LEU A 409 10.95 -27.42 11.19
N ALA A 410 11.99 -27.89 10.51
CA ALA A 410 12.04 -29.25 9.96
C ALA A 410 11.99 -30.34 11.03
N GLU A 411 12.76 -30.22 12.13
CA GLU A 411 12.75 -31.17 13.22
C GLU A 411 11.80 -30.75 14.35
N GLY A 412 11.78 -29.45 14.69
CA GLY A 412 10.99 -28.92 15.79
C GLY A 412 9.48 -29.01 15.58
N TRP A 413 9.01 -28.82 14.35
CA TRP A 413 7.59 -28.87 13.96
C TRP A 413 7.30 -29.98 12.94
N GLY A 414 8.32 -30.69 12.44
CA GLY A 414 8.16 -31.66 11.37
C GLY A 414 7.69 -31.00 10.07
N ALA A 415 8.19 -29.79 9.77
CA ALA A 415 7.81 -29.06 8.56
C ALA A 415 8.32 -29.80 7.32
N VAL A 416 7.40 -30.11 6.41
CA VAL A 416 7.68 -30.74 5.12
C VAL A 416 7.10 -29.85 4.03
N GLU A 417 7.96 -29.42 3.09
CA GLU A 417 7.51 -28.61 1.95
C GLU A 417 6.47 -29.37 1.11
N VAL A 418 5.36 -28.71 0.81
CA VAL A 418 4.31 -29.21 -0.08
C VAL A 418 4.26 -28.37 -1.35
N TYR A 419 4.42 -27.05 -1.23
CA TYR A 419 4.51 -26.14 -2.36
C TYR A 419 5.75 -25.25 -2.23
N PRO A 420 6.51 -25.07 -3.34
CA PRO A 420 6.31 -25.56 -4.71
C PRO A 420 6.37 -27.09 -4.89
N GLY A 421 6.99 -27.83 -3.99
CA GLY A 421 7.16 -29.29 -4.05
C GLY A 421 8.54 -29.74 -4.55
N PRO A 422 8.93 -30.99 -4.25
CA PRO A 422 10.26 -31.50 -4.49
C PRO A 422 10.62 -31.63 -5.98
N GLU A 423 9.66 -31.58 -6.88
CA GLU A 423 9.86 -31.61 -8.33
C GLU A 423 10.30 -30.28 -8.93
N VAL A 424 10.11 -29.16 -8.20
CA VAL A 424 10.49 -27.80 -8.65
C VAL A 424 11.87 -27.47 -8.11
N GLN A 425 12.93 -27.59 -8.93
CA GLN A 425 14.31 -27.49 -8.49
C GLN A 425 15.14 -26.43 -9.23
N THR A 426 14.97 -26.28 -10.54
CA THR A 426 15.72 -25.30 -11.33
C THR A 426 15.12 -23.90 -11.23
N ASP A 427 15.92 -22.89 -11.57
CA ASP A 427 15.45 -21.49 -11.57
C ASP A 427 14.29 -21.30 -12.53
N GLU A 428 14.30 -21.98 -13.68
CA GLU A 428 13.22 -21.94 -14.66
C GLU A 428 11.94 -22.59 -14.12
N GLU A 429 12.05 -23.70 -13.38
CA GLU A 429 10.89 -24.35 -12.75
C GLU A 429 10.32 -23.50 -11.62
N ILE A 430 11.18 -22.89 -10.79
CA ILE A 430 10.77 -21.96 -9.73
C ILE A 430 10.12 -20.72 -10.34
N ALA A 431 10.68 -20.17 -11.42
CA ALA A 431 10.08 -19.03 -12.13
C ALA A 431 8.70 -19.37 -12.69
N ALA A 432 8.55 -20.54 -13.33
CA ALA A 432 7.26 -21.01 -13.85
C ALA A 432 6.23 -21.21 -12.71
N TYR A 433 6.66 -21.79 -11.59
CA TYR A 433 5.83 -21.92 -10.39
C TYR A 433 5.40 -20.55 -9.85
N ALA A 434 6.34 -19.62 -9.68
CA ALA A 434 6.08 -18.29 -9.17
C ALA A 434 5.09 -17.52 -10.06
N ARG A 435 5.29 -17.55 -11.40
CA ARG A 435 4.36 -16.92 -12.36
C ARG A 435 2.95 -17.50 -12.26
N LYS A 436 2.81 -18.81 -12.12
CA LYS A 436 1.51 -19.47 -12.01
C LYS A 436 0.81 -19.18 -10.69
N ASN A 437 1.54 -19.05 -9.58
CA ASN A 437 0.98 -19.01 -8.23
C ASN A 437 1.13 -17.65 -7.53
N CYS A 438 1.73 -16.64 -8.19
CA CYS A 438 1.90 -15.33 -7.58
C CYS A 438 0.56 -14.65 -7.30
N VAL A 439 0.59 -13.82 -6.28
CA VAL A 439 -0.46 -12.86 -5.94
C VAL A 439 0.17 -11.48 -5.77
N THR A 440 -0.65 -10.44 -5.70
CA THR A 440 -0.14 -9.10 -5.40
C THR A 440 0.07 -8.92 -3.89
N TYR A 441 0.90 -7.94 -3.52
CA TYR A 441 1.09 -7.51 -2.13
C TYR A 441 0.15 -6.34 -1.78
N HIS A 442 -0.67 -5.89 -2.75
CA HIS A 442 -1.65 -4.81 -2.63
C HIS A 442 -1.03 -3.43 -2.37
N HIS A 443 0.12 -3.16 -2.96
CA HIS A 443 0.93 -1.96 -2.74
C HIS A 443 0.99 -1.04 -3.96
N GLN A 444 -0.16 -0.85 -4.64
CA GLN A 444 -0.27 -0.06 -5.87
C GLN A 444 0.11 1.41 -5.64
N VAL A 445 1.03 1.93 -6.49
CA VAL A 445 1.55 3.31 -6.42
C VAL A 445 1.88 3.87 -7.80
N GLY A 446 2.18 5.17 -7.87
CA GLY A 446 2.98 5.77 -8.94
C GLY A 446 2.21 6.39 -10.10
N THR A 447 0.90 6.24 -10.17
CA THR A 447 0.03 6.61 -11.30
C THR A 447 -0.17 8.13 -11.53
N CYS A 448 0.28 8.96 -10.61
CA CYS A 448 0.30 10.42 -10.69
C CYS A 448 1.64 10.93 -10.13
N ARG A 449 2.75 10.30 -10.53
CA ARG A 449 4.06 10.48 -9.89
C ARG A 449 4.52 11.93 -9.83
N MET A 450 5.17 12.29 -8.74
CA MET A 450 5.91 13.53 -8.62
C MET A 450 7.25 13.44 -9.36
N GLY A 451 7.76 14.58 -9.80
CA GLY A 451 9.03 14.65 -10.49
C GLY A 451 9.22 15.96 -11.24
N SER A 452 10.34 16.04 -11.99
CA SER A 452 10.72 17.23 -12.74
C SER A 452 10.68 17.07 -14.27
N ASP A 453 10.49 15.83 -14.77
CA ASP A 453 10.42 15.54 -16.21
C ASP A 453 9.00 15.72 -16.79
N ASP A 454 8.85 15.46 -18.10
CA ASP A 454 7.59 15.68 -18.84
C ASP A 454 6.48 14.68 -18.48
N LEU A 455 6.80 13.55 -17.85
CA LEU A 455 5.83 12.57 -17.36
C LEU A 455 5.46 12.78 -15.89
N ALA A 456 6.01 13.78 -15.21
CA ALA A 456 5.60 14.11 -13.84
C ALA A 456 4.20 14.74 -13.86
N VAL A 457 3.32 14.23 -13.00
CA VAL A 457 1.93 14.71 -12.85
C VAL A 457 1.86 15.84 -11.84
N VAL A 458 2.64 15.74 -10.76
CA VAL A 458 2.65 16.77 -9.70
C VAL A 458 4.06 17.32 -9.48
N ASP A 459 4.11 18.58 -9.06
CA ASP A 459 5.31 19.24 -8.61
C ASP A 459 5.74 18.70 -7.24
N PRO A 460 6.99 18.23 -7.07
CA PRO A 460 7.43 17.60 -5.83
C PRO A 460 7.50 18.54 -4.63
N THR A 461 7.62 19.86 -4.87
CA THR A 461 7.75 20.86 -3.80
C THR A 461 6.43 21.40 -3.30
N SER A 462 5.33 21.04 -3.94
CA SER A 462 3.99 21.53 -3.61
C SER A 462 2.88 20.49 -3.73
N LEU A 463 3.13 19.37 -4.43
CA LEU A 463 2.14 18.36 -4.82
C LEU A 463 0.95 18.92 -5.63
N LYS A 464 1.08 20.12 -6.21
CA LYS A 464 0.10 20.68 -7.15
C LYS A 464 0.15 19.91 -8.46
N VAL A 465 -1.00 19.70 -9.06
CA VAL A 465 -1.09 19.15 -10.43
C VAL A 465 -0.47 20.17 -11.40
N ARG A 466 0.48 19.71 -12.22
CA ARG A 466 1.24 20.58 -13.11
C ARG A 466 0.35 21.26 -14.12
N GLY A 467 0.51 22.58 -14.25
CA GLY A 467 -0.26 23.42 -15.18
C GLY A 467 -1.68 23.75 -14.72
N LEU A 468 -2.11 23.27 -13.55
CA LEU A 468 -3.42 23.59 -12.99
C LEU A 468 -3.33 24.32 -11.64
N GLU A 469 -4.33 25.14 -11.36
CA GLU A 469 -4.53 25.79 -10.06
C GLU A 469 -5.70 25.14 -9.30
N GLY A 470 -5.68 25.28 -7.97
CA GLY A 470 -6.79 24.83 -7.11
C GLY A 470 -6.90 23.31 -6.94
N VAL A 471 -5.87 22.55 -7.30
CA VAL A 471 -5.84 21.08 -7.14
C VAL A 471 -4.46 20.54 -6.78
N ARG A 472 -4.43 19.60 -5.83
CA ARG A 472 -3.25 18.80 -5.48
C ARG A 472 -3.60 17.32 -5.49
N VAL A 473 -2.57 16.48 -5.64
CA VAL A 473 -2.65 15.04 -5.38
C VAL A 473 -1.79 14.73 -4.18
N ILE A 474 -2.40 14.16 -3.14
CA ILE A 474 -1.71 13.82 -1.88
C ILE A 474 -2.11 12.39 -1.48
N ASP A 475 -1.50 11.39 -2.11
CA ASP A 475 -1.67 9.96 -1.81
C ASP A 475 -0.54 9.13 -2.45
N ALA A 476 -0.67 7.80 -2.42
CA ALA A 476 0.34 6.87 -2.94
C ALA A 476 0.57 7.00 -4.46
N SER A 477 -0.33 7.62 -5.21
CA SER A 477 -0.15 7.81 -6.66
C SER A 477 1.03 8.72 -7.00
N VAL A 478 1.47 9.58 -6.06
CA VAL A 478 2.58 10.52 -6.30
C VAL A 478 3.96 9.89 -6.20
N MET A 479 4.10 8.68 -5.65
CA MET A 479 5.39 8.02 -5.50
C MET A 479 6.07 7.81 -6.87
N PRO A 480 7.32 8.26 -7.07
CA PRO A 480 8.06 7.99 -8.31
C PRO A 480 8.35 6.50 -8.49
N SER A 481 8.73 5.85 -7.42
CA SER A 481 8.94 4.40 -7.33
C SER A 481 8.41 3.88 -6.00
N VAL A 482 7.94 2.64 -6.00
CA VAL A 482 7.45 1.98 -4.77
C VAL A 482 8.61 1.81 -3.77
N THR A 483 8.34 2.03 -2.49
CA THR A 483 9.30 1.83 -1.39
C THR A 483 9.48 0.35 -1.07
N SER A 484 10.64 -0.03 -0.54
CA SER A 484 10.90 -1.40 -0.08
C SER A 484 10.04 -1.73 1.13
N GLY A 485 8.91 -2.44 0.90
CA GLY A 485 7.97 -2.84 1.94
C GLY A 485 6.57 -2.25 1.80
N ASN A 486 5.77 -2.38 2.87
CA ASN A 486 4.37 -1.97 2.88
C ASN A 486 4.20 -0.46 2.67
N THR A 487 3.24 -0.06 1.85
CA THR A 487 3.10 1.33 1.37
C THR A 487 2.21 2.23 2.24
N ASN A 488 1.68 1.71 3.36
CA ASN A 488 0.81 2.52 4.22
C ASN A 488 1.58 3.65 4.94
N ALA A 489 2.74 3.35 5.54
CA ALA A 489 3.54 4.37 6.23
C ALA A 489 4.03 5.48 5.29
N PRO A 490 4.58 5.19 4.08
CA PRO A 490 4.85 6.22 3.09
C PRO A 490 3.63 7.05 2.69
N SER A 491 2.44 6.45 2.59
CA SER A 491 1.20 7.17 2.26
C SER A 491 0.79 8.16 3.37
N VAL A 492 0.92 7.77 4.64
CA VAL A 492 0.69 8.65 5.79
C VAL A 492 1.71 9.79 5.80
N MET A 493 2.98 9.49 5.54
CA MET A 493 4.07 10.47 5.45
C MET A 493 3.82 11.49 4.32
N ILE A 494 3.36 11.03 3.14
CA ILE A 494 2.96 11.91 2.03
C ILE A 494 1.81 12.83 2.47
N GLY A 495 0.85 12.34 3.25
CA GLY A 495 -0.22 13.15 3.83
C GLY A 495 0.30 14.27 4.72
N GLU A 496 1.25 13.98 5.60
CA GLU A 496 1.90 14.96 6.49
C GLU A 496 2.70 16.00 5.70
N ARG A 497 3.54 15.57 4.74
CA ARG A 497 4.32 16.47 3.88
C ARG A 497 3.43 17.35 3.01
N GLY A 498 2.36 16.75 2.43
CA GLY A 498 1.39 17.50 1.64
C GLY A 498 0.70 18.58 2.44
N ALA A 499 0.35 18.29 3.70
CA ALA A 499 -0.20 19.30 4.62
C ALA A 499 0.84 20.39 4.95
N ASP A 500 2.10 20.04 5.19
CA ASP A 500 3.18 21.01 5.40
C ASP A 500 3.28 21.97 4.20
N PHE A 501 3.25 21.48 2.96
CA PHE A 501 3.29 22.33 1.76
C PHE A 501 2.07 23.27 1.63
N ILE A 502 0.88 22.85 2.06
CA ILE A 502 -0.30 23.71 2.06
C ILE A 502 -0.18 24.82 3.11
N LEU A 503 0.38 24.48 4.27
CA LEU A 503 0.48 25.38 5.42
C LEU A 503 1.73 26.28 5.39
N GLY A 504 2.68 26.03 4.46
CA GLY A 504 3.91 26.79 4.30
C GLY A 504 4.95 26.49 5.40
N ASN A 505 4.96 25.28 5.89
CA ASN A 505 5.86 24.79 6.94
C ASN A 505 7.07 24.05 6.35
#